data_f90b7e85fe27a37ecbc88d92f1ecfc75
#
_entry.id   f90b7e85fe27a37ecbc88d92f1ecfc75
#
_cell.length_a   1.000
_cell.length_b   1.000
_cell.length_c   1.000
_cell.angle_alpha   90.00
_cell.angle_beta   90.00
_cell.angle_gamma   90.00
#
_symmetry.space_group_name_H-M   'P 1'
#
loop_
_entity.id
_entity.type
_entity.pdbx_description
1 polymer ?
#
loop_
_entity_poly.entity_id
_entity_poly.type
_entity_poly.pdbx_seq_one_letter_code
_entity_poly.pdbx_strand_id
1 'polypeptide(L)'
;MNKLSRDIAGSVLVESTIVIPIFLLLVLGTIDATYMLYDWAVANKAAYVGARLAVVSNPVAQNITSSINYTSGQLQKMGQLCFDSSGAPTGNCYSTALVSCTSTSCVPNTYGFTSANFTAILTAMQRIYCPGVQSANCRLKAANVTVSYQTNGTGFVGEPGGLPMNVTVSITGLTHEFYFIGPLMKVFGGTFSNVANIPTFATTLPSEDMTTN
;
A
#
# COMPACT_ATOMS: atom_id res chain seq x y z
N MET A 1 -32.99 -51.76 -33.83
CA MET A 1 -32.79 -50.26 -33.76
C MET A 1 -32.51 -49.79 -32.34
N ASN A 2 -32.77 -50.51 -31.26
CA ASN A 2 -32.58 -49.95 -29.88
C ASN A 2 -31.17 -50.02 -29.27
N LYS A 3 -30.21 -50.73 -29.86
CA LYS A 3 -28.84 -50.83 -29.30
C LYS A 3 -27.98 -49.63 -29.61
N LEU A 4 -28.04 -49.11 -30.83
CA LEU A 4 -27.27 -47.91 -31.25
C LEU A 4 -27.66 -46.66 -30.50
N SER A 5 -28.95 -46.46 -30.17
CA SER A 5 -29.39 -45.28 -29.40
C SER A 5 -28.93 -45.30 -27.93
N ARG A 6 -28.70 -46.48 -27.33
CA ARG A 6 -28.16 -46.63 -25.97
C ARG A 6 -26.65 -46.31 -25.92
N ASP A 7 -25.90 -46.70 -26.94
CA ASP A 7 -24.45 -46.40 -27.02
C ASP A 7 -24.17 -44.92 -27.22
N ILE A 8 -24.99 -44.19 -27.98
CA ILE A 8 -24.89 -42.75 -28.19
C ILE A 8 -25.22 -41.99 -26.90
N ALA A 9 -26.25 -42.41 -26.15
CA ALA A 9 -26.60 -41.78 -24.88
C ALA A 9 -25.49 -41.94 -23.83
N GLY A 10 -24.79 -43.09 -23.79
CA GLY A 10 -23.63 -43.31 -22.94
C GLY A 10 -22.42 -42.41 -23.29
N SER A 11 -22.15 -42.24 -24.58
CA SER A 11 -21.07 -41.37 -25.05
C SER A 11 -21.29 -39.87 -24.68
N VAL A 12 -22.50 -39.38 -24.88
CA VAL A 12 -22.84 -38.00 -24.52
C VAL A 12 -22.75 -37.76 -23.00
N LEU A 13 -23.08 -38.75 -22.19
CA LEU A 13 -23.01 -38.65 -20.74
C LEU A 13 -21.55 -38.55 -20.24
N VAL A 14 -20.65 -39.34 -20.82
CA VAL A 14 -19.21 -39.30 -20.50
C VAL A 14 -18.61 -37.97 -20.96
N GLU A 15 -18.94 -37.47 -22.13
CA GLU A 15 -18.49 -36.19 -22.63
C GLU A 15 -18.92 -35.03 -21.73
N SER A 16 -20.20 -35.00 -21.33
CA SER A 16 -20.75 -34.00 -20.43
C SER A 16 -20.09 -34.02 -19.05
N THR A 17 -19.72 -35.16 -18.50
CA THR A 17 -19.03 -35.30 -17.22
C THR A 17 -17.61 -34.68 -17.23
N ILE A 18 -16.98 -34.58 -18.37
CA ILE A 18 -15.66 -33.96 -18.51
C ILE A 18 -15.80 -32.45 -18.81
N VAL A 19 -16.73 -32.08 -19.68
CA VAL A 19 -16.89 -30.68 -20.13
C VAL A 19 -17.44 -29.79 -19.01
N ILE A 20 -18.42 -30.25 -18.24
CA ILE A 20 -19.05 -29.43 -17.18
C ILE A 20 -18.05 -28.99 -16.10
N PRO A 21 -17.19 -29.86 -15.51
CA PRO A 21 -16.20 -29.43 -14.53
C PRO A 21 -15.19 -28.41 -15.08
N ILE A 22 -14.73 -28.59 -16.32
CA ILE A 22 -13.79 -27.65 -16.96
C ILE A 22 -14.49 -26.29 -17.16
N PHE A 23 -15.72 -26.29 -17.63
CA PHE A 23 -16.52 -25.06 -17.79
C PHE A 23 -16.75 -24.36 -16.45
N LEU A 24 -17.12 -25.09 -15.41
CA LEU A 24 -17.29 -24.52 -14.06
C LEU A 24 -15.99 -23.95 -13.51
N LEU A 25 -14.88 -24.64 -13.68
CA LEU A 25 -13.57 -24.15 -13.27
C LEU A 25 -13.21 -22.83 -13.97
N LEU A 26 -13.49 -22.72 -15.27
CA LEU A 26 -13.25 -21.51 -16.02
C LEU A 26 -14.13 -20.35 -15.55
N VAL A 27 -15.44 -20.59 -15.39
CA VAL A 27 -16.38 -19.55 -14.96
C VAL A 27 -16.10 -19.09 -13.52
N LEU A 28 -15.96 -20.02 -12.59
CA LEU A 28 -15.69 -19.71 -11.19
C LEU A 28 -14.29 -19.11 -11.02
N GLY A 29 -13.31 -19.55 -11.82
CA GLY A 29 -11.98 -18.99 -11.87
C GLY A 29 -11.94 -17.54 -12.35
N THR A 30 -12.74 -17.18 -13.35
CA THR A 30 -12.86 -15.79 -13.80
C THR A 30 -13.49 -14.89 -12.73
N ILE A 31 -14.44 -15.41 -11.96
CA ILE A 31 -15.05 -14.68 -10.84
C ILE A 31 -14.00 -14.41 -9.76
N ASP A 32 -13.25 -15.42 -9.32
CA ASP A 32 -12.18 -15.25 -8.31
C ASP A 32 -11.10 -14.28 -8.79
N ALA A 33 -10.68 -14.35 -10.05
CA ALA A 33 -9.72 -13.42 -10.63
C ALA A 33 -10.25 -11.99 -10.63
N THR A 34 -11.54 -11.79 -10.91
CA THR A 34 -12.18 -10.47 -10.87
C THR A 34 -12.19 -9.89 -9.46
N TYR A 35 -12.49 -10.70 -8.44
CA TYR A 35 -12.42 -10.26 -7.04
C TYR A 35 -10.99 -9.89 -6.63
N MET A 36 -9.99 -10.66 -7.05
CA MET A 36 -8.58 -10.33 -6.80
C MET A 36 -8.19 -8.98 -7.42
N LEU A 37 -8.59 -8.71 -8.67
CA LEU A 37 -8.34 -7.43 -9.34
C LEU A 37 -9.08 -6.28 -8.64
N TYR A 38 -10.29 -6.52 -8.14
CA TYR A 38 -11.04 -5.54 -7.37
C TYR A 38 -10.30 -5.20 -6.05
N ASP A 39 -9.88 -6.20 -5.27
CA ASP A 39 -9.09 -5.99 -4.05
C ASP A 39 -7.81 -5.19 -4.35
N TRP A 40 -7.14 -5.52 -5.46
CA TRP A 40 -5.96 -4.81 -5.93
C TRP A 40 -6.25 -3.33 -6.21
N ALA A 41 -7.30 -3.04 -6.96
CA ALA A 41 -7.68 -1.67 -7.31
C ALA A 41 -8.06 -0.84 -6.08
N VAL A 42 -8.81 -1.42 -5.13
CA VAL A 42 -9.22 -0.75 -3.89
C VAL A 42 -8.02 -0.50 -2.96
N ALA A 43 -7.06 -1.44 -2.87
CA ALA A 43 -5.84 -1.26 -2.09
C ALA A 43 -4.99 -0.10 -2.65
N ASN A 44 -4.85 -0.01 -3.97
CA ASN A 44 -4.15 1.09 -4.63
C ASN A 44 -4.82 2.45 -4.35
N LYS A 45 -6.15 2.50 -4.43
CA LYS A 45 -6.90 3.71 -4.07
C LYS A 45 -6.74 4.09 -2.59
N ALA A 46 -6.71 3.10 -1.70
CA ALA A 46 -6.47 3.34 -0.27
C ALA A 46 -5.06 3.92 -0.02
N ALA A 47 -4.03 3.39 -0.69
CA ALA A 47 -2.67 3.93 -0.62
C ALA A 47 -2.60 5.39 -1.09
N TYR A 48 -3.29 5.71 -2.19
CA TYR A 48 -3.37 7.09 -2.70
C TYR A 48 -4.05 8.05 -1.72
N VAL A 49 -5.18 7.65 -1.11
CA VAL A 49 -5.87 8.47 -0.09
C VAL A 49 -4.99 8.65 1.15
N GLY A 50 -4.31 7.58 1.57
CA GLY A 50 -3.33 7.66 2.66
C GLY A 50 -2.20 8.63 2.38
N ALA A 51 -1.62 8.59 1.18
CA ALA A 51 -0.56 9.50 0.76
C ALA A 51 -1.05 10.96 0.72
N ARG A 52 -2.23 11.21 0.16
CA ARG A 52 -2.82 12.57 0.17
C ARG A 52 -3.01 13.12 1.57
N LEU A 53 -3.48 12.31 2.51
CA LEU A 53 -3.62 12.76 3.89
C LEU A 53 -2.26 12.98 4.54
N ALA A 54 -1.29 12.11 4.27
CA ALA A 54 0.05 12.20 4.85
C ALA A 54 0.83 13.46 4.42
N VAL A 55 0.58 14.00 3.22
CA VAL A 55 1.28 15.20 2.71
C VAL A 55 0.70 16.51 3.24
N VAL A 56 -0.55 16.52 3.71
CA VAL A 56 -1.25 17.73 4.22
C VAL A 56 -1.50 17.68 5.73
N SER A 57 -1.08 16.63 6.42
CA SER A 57 -1.25 16.49 7.87
C SER A 57 0.09 16.52 8.59
N ASN A 58 0.02 16.66 9.93
CA ASN A 58 1.22 16.54 10.74
C ASN A 58 1.94 15.22 10.50
N PRO A 59 3.26 15.21 10.35
CA PRO A 59 4.02 14.01 10.03
C PRO A 59 3.92 12.97 11.14
N VAL A 60 4.02 11.70 10.76
CA VAL A 60 4.09 10.57 11.69
C VAL A 60 5.43 10.57 12.44
N ALA A 61 6.50 10.94 11.74
CA ALA A 61 7.83 11.12 12.35
C ALA A 61 7.89 12.47 13.07
N GLN A 62 8.13 12.46 14.39
CA GLN A 62 8.22 13.67 15.19
C GLN A 62 9.44 14.52 14.76
N ASN A 63 9.27 15.83 14.75
CA ASN A 63 10.33 16.80 14.48
C ASN A 63 11.03 16.64 13.11
N ILE A 64 10.44 15.91 12.19
CA ILE A 64 11.07 15.69 10.89
C ILE A 64 11.25 17.01 10.12
N THR A 65 10.26 17.88 10.15
CA THR A 65 10.30 19.20 9.49
C THR A 65 11.36 20.12 10.09
N SER A 66 11.42 20.20 11.42
CA SER A 66 12.41 21.03 12.13
C SER A 66 13.82 20.46 12.02
N SER A 67 14.00 19.15 11.98
CA SER A 67 15.30 18.49 11.87
C SER A 67 15.90 18.60 10.47
N ILE A 68 15.09 18.83 9.45
CA ILE A 68 15.55 18.88 8.05
C ILE A 68 15.85 20.32 7.61
N ASN A 69 15.23 21.31 8.23
CA ASN A 69 15.25 22.67 7.72
C ASN A 69 16.65 23.34 7.79
N TYR A 70 17.35 23.22 8.93
CA TYR A 70 18.73 23.68 9.09
C TYR A 70 19.38 23.14 10.37
N THR A 71 20.70 23.09 10.42
CA THR A 71 21.43 22.77 11.63
C THR A 71 21.56 24.01 12.52
N SER A 72 21.41 23.84 13.83
CA SER A 72 21.60 24.93 14.80
C SER A 72 22.97 25.57 14.63
N GLY A 73 23.01 26.91 14.50
CA GLY A 73 24.22 27.67 14.25
C GLY A 73 24.43 28.15 12.79
N GLN A 74 23.54 27.81 11.87
CA GLN A 74 23.66 28.19 10.46
C GLN A 74 22.79 29.37 10.05
N LEU A 75 22.42 30.25 10.98
CA LEU A 75 21.70 31.51 10.69
C LEU A 75 22.39 32.39 9.61
N GLN A 76 23.71 32.28 9.49
CA GLN A 76 24.49 32.97 8.48
C GLN A 76 24.32 32.42 7.05
N LYS A 77 23.68 31.28 6.90
CA LYS A 77 23.47 30.60 5.61
C LYS A 77 22.03 30.67 5.08
N MET A 78 21.21 31.52 5.68
CA MET A 78 19.81 31.69 5.24
C MET A 78 19.72 31.99 3.74
N GLY A 79 18.83 31.29 3.04
CA GLY A 79 18.65 31.41 1.60
C GLY A 79 19.67 30.66 0.74
N GLN A 80 20.67 30.00 1.33
CA GLN A 80 21.58 29.14 0.57
C GLN A 80 20.90 27.80 0.23
N LEU A 81 21.26 27.26 -0.93
CA LEU A 81 20.74 25.99 -1.39
C LEU A 81 21.18 24.84 -0.48
N CYS A 82 20.24 23.94 -0.16
CA CYS A 82 20.49 22.71 0.59
C CYS A 82 21.09 21.61 -0.28
N PHE A 83 20.82 21.67 -1.58
CA PHE A 83 21.26 20.68 -2.55
C PHE A 83 21.92 21.40 -3.75
N ASP A 84 22.87 20.75 -4.38
CA ASP A 84 23.48 21.23 -5.62
C ASP A 84 22.61 20.88 -6.84
N SER A 85 23.06 21.25 -8.03
CA SER A 85 22.37 20.98 -9.30
C SER A 85 22.22 19.49 -9.64
N SER A 86 22.96 18.63 -8.97
CA SER A 86 22.86 17.17 -9.09
C SER A 86 21.92 16.55 -8.04
N GLY A 87 21.38 17.36 -7.12
CA GLY A 87 20.58 16.90 -5.99
C GLY A 87 21.39 16.36 -4.81
N ALA A 88 22.73 16.56 -4.83
CA ALA A 88 23.58 16.15 -3.72
C ALA A 88 23.54 17.20 -2.59
N PRO A 89 23.57 16.78 -1.30
CA PRO A 89 23.56 17.70 -0.17
C PRO A 89 24.79 18.61 -0.16
N THR A 90 24.58 19.92 -0.04
CA THR A 90 25.68 20.92 0.05
C THR A 90 26.31 21.02 1.45
N GLY A 91 25.71 20.33 2.45
CA GLY A 91 26.08 20.46 3.86
C GLY A 91 25.56 21.73 4.53
N ASN A 92 24.76 22.55 3.85
CA ASN A 92 24.14 23.74 4.41
C ASN A 92 22.90 23.42 5.23
N CYS A 93 22.23 22.32 4.93
CA CYS A 93 21.01 21.87 5.60
C CYS A 93 21.21 20.47 6.20
N TYR A 94 20.40 20.16 7.18
CA TYR A 94 20.33 18.81 7.69
C TYR A 94 19.55 17.96 6.67
N SER A 95 20.25 17.15 5.91
CA SER A 95 19.60 16.21 5.00
C SER A 95 19.38 14.88 5.70
N THR A 96 18.17 14.34 5.64
CA THR A 96 17.92 12.99 6.13
C THR A 96 18.05 11.99 5.00
N ALA A 97 18.58 10.83 5.35
CA ALA A 97 18.26 9.60 4.67
C ALA A 97 16.73 9.33 4.78
N LEU A 98 16.27 8.33 4.07
CA LEU A 98 14.89 7.86 4.15
C LEU A 98 14.47 7.61 5.61
N VAL A 99 13.41 8.27 6.07
CA VAL A 99 12.74 8.00 7.34
C VAL A 99 11.52 7.15 7.07
N SER A 100 11.46 5.97 7.66
CA SER A 100 10.37 5.02 7.45
C SER A 100 9.66 4.72 8.77
N CYS A 101 8.36 4.99 8.84
CA CYS A 101 7.52 4.79 10.01
C CYS A 101 6.56 3.62 9.79
N THR A 102 6.61 2.65 10.67
CA THR A 102 5.66 1.55 10.77
C THR A 102 4.59 1.84 11.82
N SER A 103 3.80 0.85 12.20
CA SER A 103 2.75 1.01 13.20
C SER A 103 3.20 1.35 14.62
N THR A 104 4.49 1.22 14.92
CA THR A 104 5.03 1.35 16.29
C THR A 104 6.24 2.27 16.42
N SER A 105 6.98 2.48 15.35
CA SER A 105 8.24 3.21 15.39
C SER A 105 8.63 3.78 14.05
N CYS A 106 9.53 4.76 14.06
CA CYS A 106 10.21 5.28 12.88
C CYS A 106 11.68 4.83 12.86
N VAL A 107 12.23 4.61 11.67
CA VAL A 107 13.65 4.29 11.47
C VAL A 107 14.24 5.35 10.52
N PRO A 108 15.34 6.01 10.85
CA PRO A 108 16.13 5.88 12.09
C PRO A 108 15.39 6.32 13.37
N ASN A 109 15.71 5.71 14.49
CA ASN A 109 15.05 5.97 15.79
C ASN A 109 15.32 7.38 16.38
N THR A 110 16.05 8.22 15.67
CA THR A 110 16.25 9.63 16.02
C THR A 110 14.96 10.43 15.90
N TYR A 111 14.00 9.95 15.12
CA TYR A 111 12.68 10.54 14.97
C TYR A 111 11.69 9.78 15.86
N GLY A 112 10.99 10.50 16.74
CA GLY A 112 9.91 9.92 17.51
C GLY A 112 8.74 9.48 16.63
N PHE A 113 7.86 8.65 17.13
CA PHE A 113 6.66 8.15 16.44
C PHE A 113 5.41 8.77 17.03
N THR A 114 4.55 9.34 16.18
CA THR A 114 3.24 9.88 16.58
C THR A 114 2.12 8.93 16.16
N SER A 115 1.64 8.16 17.13
CA SER A 115 0.60 7.15 16.89
C SER A 115 -0.73 7.75 16.42
N ALA A 116 -1.09 8.95 16.90
CA ALA A 116 -2.32 9.64 16.52
C ALA A 116 -2.33 9.96 15.00
N ASN A 117 -1.23 10.51 14.47
CA ASN A 117 -1.10 10.86 13.06
C ASN A 117 -1.11 9.60 12.19
N PHE A 118 -0.38 8.56 12.59
CA PHE A 118 -0.41 7.27 11.89
C PHE A 118 -1.81 6.66 11.86
N THR A 119 -2.52 6.70 13.00
CA THR A 119 -3.88 6.15 13.10
C THR A 119 -4.88 6.93 12.24
N ALA A 120 -4.73 8.25 12.13
CA ALA A 120 -5.58 9.07 11.26
C ALA A 120 -5.43 8.64 9.79
N ILE A 121 -4.18 8.46 9.31
CA ILE A 121 -3.88 7.98 7.96
C ILE A 121 -4.46 6.57 7.76
N LEU A 122 -4.17 5.65 8.67
CA LEU A 122 -4.68 4.28 8.61
C LEU A 122 -6.22 4.24 8.55
N THR A 123 -6.89 5.03 9.38
CA THR A 123 -8.37 5.08 9.43
C THR A 123 -8.95 5.58 8.11
N ALA A 124 -8.34 6.60 7.50
CA ALA A 124 -8.75 7.09 6.18
C ALA A 124 -8.58 6.01 5.09
N MET A 125 -7.46 5.28 5.12
CA MET A 125 -7.21 4.16 4.21
C MET A 125 -8.22 3.01 4.41
N GLN A 126 -8.52 2.66 5.67
CA GLN A 126 -9.48 1.61 6.01
C GLN A 126 -10.91 1.94 5.58
N ARG A 127 -11.31 3.20 5.62
CA ARG A 127 -12.63 3.64 5.11
C ARG A 127 -12.80 3.37 3.61
N ILE A 128 -11.72 3.40 2.85
CA ILE A 128 -11.73 3.09 1.41
C ILE A 128 -11.63 1.58 1.18
N TYR A 129 -10.73 0.90 1.92
CA TYR A 129 -10.47 -0.53 1.70
C TYR A 129 -11.56 -1.43 2.27
N CYS A 130 -12.13 -1.07 3.41
CA CYS A 130 -13.16 -1.83 4.12
C CYS A 130 -14.39 -0.95 4.41
N PRO A 131 -15.15 -0.48 3.41
CA PRO A 131 -16.28 0.40 3.63
C PRO A 131 -17.34 -0.28 4.49
N GLY A 132 -17.78 0.39 5.57
CA GLY A 132 -18.80 -0.12 6.49
C GLY A 132 -18.33 -1.21 7.47
N VAL A 133 -17.06 -1.62 7.42
CA VAL A 133 -16.48 -2.61 8.34
C VAL A 133 -15.75 -1.88 9.47
N GLN A 134 -15.90 -2.37 10.70
CA GLN A 134 -15.11 -1.85 11.83
C GLN A 134 -13.62 -2.08 11.60
N SER A 135 -12.77 -1.13 12.01
CA SER A 135 -11.31 -1.19 11.85
C SER A 135 -10.69 -2.48 12.37
N ALA A 136 -11.23 -3.04 13.46
CA ALA A 136 -10.77 -4.30 14.03
C ALA A 136 -10.94 -5.49 13.07
N ASN A 137 -11.96 -5.47 12.21
CA ASN A 137 -12.28 -6.55 11.27
C ASN A 137 -11.78 -6.27 9.84
N CYS A 138 -11.23 -5.08 9.58
CA CYS A 138 -10.66 -4.76 8.28
C CYS A 138 -9.40 -5.59 8.02
N ARG A 139 -9.23 -6.11 6.80
CA ARG A 139 -8.02 -6.85 6.40
C ARG A 139 -6.79 -5.96 6.33
N LEU A 140 -6.94 -4.67 6.02
CA LEU A 140 -5.86 -3.70 6.08
C LEU A 140 -5.57 -3.35 7.54
N LYS A 141 -4.49 -3.89 8.07
CA LYS A 141 -4.02 -3.65 9.45
C LYS A 141 -2.93 -2.60 9.51
N ALA A 142 -2.66 -2.08 10.68
CA ALA A 142 -1.55 -1.15 10.93
C ALA A 142 -0.19 -1.75 10.49
N ALA A 143 0.00 -3.04 10.69
CA ALA A 143 1.22 -3.74 10.28
C ALA A 143 1.45 -3.80 8.75
N ASN A 144 0.39 -3.59 7.96
CA ASN A 144 0.49 -3.58 6.50
C ASN A 144 0.90 -2.21 5.94
N VAL A 145 0.85 -1.14 6.75
CA VAL A 145 1.06 0.23 6.28
C VAL A 145 2.41 0.74 6.76
N THR A 146 3.14 1.36 5.83
CA THR A 146 4.39 2.07 6.12
C THR A 146 4.32 3.46 5.50
N VAL A 147 4.69 4.48 6.27
CA VAL A 147 4.78 5.87 5.82
C VAL A 147 6.24 6.27 5.81
N SER A 148 6.76 6.67 4.66
CA SER A 148 8.17 7.02 4.49
C SER A 148 8.32 8.46 4.01
N TYR A 149 9.33 9.14 4.50
CA TYR A 149 9.67 10.51 4.19
C TYR A 149 11.08 10.58 3.64
N GLN A 150 11.27 11.28 2.53
CA GLN A 150 12.56 11.48 1.91
C GLN A 150 12.62 12.89 1.30
N THR A 151 13.73 13.60 1.49
CA THR A 151 13.94 14.89 0.81
C THR A 151 13.94 14.70 -0.69
N ASN A 152 13.35 15.65 -1.43
CA ASN A 152 13.25 15.56 -2.88
C ASN A 152 14.48 16.14 -3.61
N GLY A 153 15.54 16.51 -2.86
CA GLY A 153 16.77 17.08 -3.44
C GLY A 153 16.68 18.57 -3.78
N THR A 154 15.65 19.27 -3.27
CA THR A 154 15.47 20.71 -3.45
C THR A 154 15.30 21.41 -2.10
N GLY A 155 15.37 22.75 -2.09
CA GLY A 155 15.13 23.57 -0.92
C GLY A 155 16.32 24.44 -0.52
N PHE A 156 16.08 25.35 0.40
CA PHE A 156 17.07 26.30 0.90
C PHE A 156 17.01 26.45 2.42
N VAL A 157 18.08 26.95 2.99
CA VAL A 157 18.18 27.22 4.44
C VAL A 157 17.14 28.24 4.88
N GLY A 158 16.31 27.88 5.84
CA GLY A 158 15.26 28.75 6.38
C GLY A 158 13.96 28.73 5.56
N GLU A 159 13.74 27.71 4.75
CA GLU A 159 12.50 27.55 4.00
C GLU A 159 11.32 27.40 4.95
N PRO A 160 10.26 28.24 4.80
CA PRO A 160 9.05 28.11 5.61
C PRO A 160 8.39 26.75 5.42
N GLY A 161 7.96 26.11 6.50
CA GLY A 161 7.34 24.77 6.45
C GLY A 161 8.34 23.60 6.39
N GLY A 162 9.65 23.90 6.33
CA GLY A 162 10.70 22.86 6.21
C GLY A 162 11.05 22.51 4.76
N LEU A 163 12.02 21.61 4.59
CA LEU A 163 12.41 21.16 3.26
C LEU A 163 11.31 20.37 2.57
N PRO A 164 11.10 20.57 1.27
CA PRO A 164 10.16 19.76 0.49
C PRO A 164 10.55 18.30 0.54
N MET A 165 9.60 17.45 0.88
CA MET A 165 9.80 16.00 1.01
C MET A 165 8.88 15.23 0.10
N ASN A 166 9.34 14.07 -0.36
CA ASN A 166 8.51 13.05 -0.94
C ASN A 166 7.98 12.16 0.18
N VAL A 167 6.66 12.11 0.32
CA VAL A 167 5.97 11.24 1.26
C VAL A 167 5.45 10.03 0.52
N THR A 168 5.90 8.85 0.93
CA THR A 168 5.48 7.58 0.34
C THR A 168 4.65 6.79 1.34
N VAL A 169 3.44 6.44 0.97
CA VAL A 169 2.62 5.50 1.73
C VAL A 169 2.59 4.18 0.98
N SER A 170 3.05 3.13 1.64
CA SER A 170 3.09 1.77 1.09
C SER A 170 2.21 0.81 1.88
N ILE A 171 1.62 -0.13 1.15
CA ILE A 171 0.84 -1.25 1.70
C ILE A 171 1.55 -2.54 1.30
N THR A 172 1.86 -3.37 2.29
CA THR A 172 2.55 -4.65 2.11
C THR A 172 1.83 -5.78 2.83
N GLY A 173 2.05 -7.01 2.39
CA GLY A 173 1.55 -8.19 3.10
C GLY A 173 0.03 -8.36 3.09
N LEU A 174 -0.67 -7.78 2.11
CA LEU A 174 -2.08 -8.09 1.89
C LEU A 174 -2.21 -9.44 1.19
N THR A 175 -3.21 -10.19 1.58
CA THR A 175 -3.55 -11.49 1.00
C THR A 175 -4.97 -11.47 0.45
N HIS A 176 -5.16 -12.14 -0.67
CA HIS A 176 -6.48 -12.42 -1.24
C HIS A 176 -6.81 -13.89 -1.03
N GLU A 177 -8.03 -14.17 -0.59
CA GLU A 177 -8.53 -15.54 -0.45
C GLU A 177 -9.42 -15.89 -1.64
N PHE A 178 -9.12 -17.01 -2.30
CA PHE A 178 -9.95 -17.54 -3.37
C PHE A 178 -11.17 -18.27 -2.82
N TYR A 179 -12.36 -17.86 -3.26
CA TYR A 179 -13.62 -18.39 -2.76
C TYR A 179 -14.02 -19.69 -3.44
N PHE A 180 -13.72 -19.82 -4.73
CA PHE A 180 -14.20 -20.93 -5.56
C PHE A 180 -13.09 -21.88 -6.02
N ILE A 181 -11.97 -21.34 -6.52
CA ILE A 181 -10.88 -22.17 -7.05
C ILE A 181 -10.31 -23.09 -5.97
N GLY A 182 -10.08 -22.58 -4.77
CA GLY A 182 -9.46 -23.34 -3.70
C GLY A 182 -10.30 -24.56 -3.27
N PRO A 183 -11.58 -24.40 -2.89
CA PRO A 183 -12.46 -25.53 -2.58
C PRO A 183 -12.63 -26.49 -3.76
N LEU A 184 -12.76 -25.96 -4.98
CA LEU A 184 -12.93 -26.80 -6.18
C LEU A 184 -11.71 -27.69 -6.44
N MET A 185 -10.50 -27.13 -6.34
CA MET A 185 -9.26 -27.90 -6.52
C MET A 185 -9.07 -28.98 -5.47
N LYS A 186 -9.54 -28.77 -4.23
CA LYS A 186 -9.51 -29.80 -3.19
C LYS A 186 -10.42 -30.98 -3.52
N VAL A 187 -11.59 -30.75 -4.12
CA VAL A 187 -12.50 -31.83 -4.58
C VAL A 187 -11.82 -32.70 -5.62
N PHE A 188 -10.97 -32.13 -6.48
CA PHE A 188 -10.21 -32.87 -7.49
C PHE A 188 -8.86 -33.42 -6.99
N GLY A 189 -8.62 -33.39 -5.66
CA GLY A 189 -7.39 -33.94 -5.05
C GLY A 189 -6.14 -33.07 -5.25
N GLY A 190 -6.30 -31.82 -5.68
CA GLY A 190 -5.21 -30.86 -5.84
C GLY A 190 -4.84 -30.18 -4.52
N THR A 191 -3.54 -29.84 -4.35
CA THR A 191 -3.02 -29.01 -3.26
C THR A 191 -2.88 -27.57 -3.72
N PHE A 192 -3.99 -26.84 -3.78
CA PHE A 192 -3.95 -25.43 -4.14
C PHE A 192 -4.02 -24.55 -2.89
N SER A 193 -3.14 -23.56 -2.78
CA SER A 193 -3.24 -22.55 -1.74
C SER A 193 -4.45 -21.65 -2.00
N ASN A 194 -5.37 -21.56 -1.06
CA ASN A 194 -6.52 -20.66 -1.15
C ASN A 194 -6.14 -19.19 -1.04
N VAL A 195 -4.87 -18.88 -0.77
CA VAL A 195 -4.39 -17.55 -0.47
C VAL A 195 -3.34 -17.15 -1.48
N ALA A 196 -3.51 -16.01 -2.12
CA ALA A 196 -2.52 -15.34 -2.94
C ALA A 196 -2.05 -14.05 -2.27
N ASN A 197 -0.75 -13.79 -2.34
CA ASN A 197 -0.20 -12.50 -1.90
C ASN A 197 -0.52 -11.43 -2.94
N ILE A 198 -1.08 -10.32 -2.48
CA ILE A 198 -1.26 -9.14 -3.32
C ILE A 198 0.07 -8.40 -3.40
N PRO A 199 0.51 -7.93 -4.59
CA PRO A 199 1.73 -7.14 -4.74
C PRO A 199 1.75 -5.91 -3.84
N THR A 200 2.93 -5.44 -3.47
CA THR A 200 3.11 -4.20 -2.71
C THR A 200 2.63 -3.00 -3.50
N PHE A 201 1.90 -2.10 -2.84
CA PHE A 201 1.51 -0.80 -3.38
C PHE A 201 2.32 0.29 -2.70
N ALA A 202 2.76 1.27 -3.47
CA ALA A 202 3.39 2.46 -2.95
C ALA A 202 2.90 3.67 -3.77
N THR A 203 2.46 4.71 -3.07
CA THR A 203 2.11 5.99 -3.67
C THR A 203 2.98 7.06 -3.05
N THR A 204 3.69 7.80 -3.89
CA THR A 204 4.57 8.90 -3.49
C THR A 204 3.99 10.21 -3.97
N LEU A 205 3.89 11.17 -3.07
CA LEU A 205 3.47 12.53 -3.36
C LEU A 205 4.46 13.51 -2.71
N PRO A 206 4.71 14.68 -3.33
CA PRO A 206 5.47 15.73 -2.68
C PRO A 206 4.68 16.31 -1.50
N SER A 207 5.37 16.66 -0.42
CA SER A 207 4.75 17.37 0.71
C SER A 207 4.34 18.78 0.26
N GLU A 208 3.18 19.23 0.72
CA GLU A 208 2.71 20.60 0.48
C GLU A 208 2.94 21.44 1.74
N ASP A 209 2.24 21.13 2.83
CA ASP A 209 2.41 21.78 4.13
C ASP A 209 2.19 20.73 5.21
N MET A 210 3.28 20.31 5.86
CA MET A 210 3.25 19.30 6.92
C MET A 210 3.21 19.91 8.31
N THR A 211 3.05 21.24 8.42
CA THR A 211 2.86 21.94 9.69
C THR A 211 1.43 22.44 9.78
N THR A 212 0.61 21.83 10.60
CA THR A 212 -0.63 22.47 11.04
C THR A 212 -0.27 23.51 12.11
N ASN A 213 -0.61 24.75 11.85
CA ASN A 213 -0.62 25.82 12.86
C ASN A 213 -1.58 25.49 14.01
#